data_e8999a735d5cb60358d2315879108ac1
#
_entry.id   e8999a735d5cb60358d2315879108ac1
#
_cell.length_a   1.000
_cell.length_b   1.000
_cell.length_c   1.000
_cell.angle_alpha   90.00
_cell.angle_beta   90.00
_cell.angle_gamma   90.00
#
_symmetry.space_group_name_H-M   'P 1'
#
loop_
_entity.id
_entity.type
_entity.pdbx_description
1 polymer ?
#
loop_
_entity_poly.entity_id
_entity_poly.type
_entity_poly.pdbx_seq_one_letter_code
_entity_poly.pdbx_strand_id
1 'polypeptide(L)'
;MSIPGLMISAPASGTGKTTVMLGLLRALSEDGLDVQPFKSGPDYIDPAFHRAACGRASFNLDSWAMGPALLDSIAAQSKGADICVGEGSMGLYDGVAFKGATGHGSSAETARRMGWPVVLVVDVSGQAQSAAATALGFARYMPDLPFAGVILNRV
;
A
#
# COMPACT_ATOMS: atom_id res chain seq x y z
N MET A 1 -4.17 19.90 5.94
CA MET A 1 -5.07 18.91 5.31
C MET A 1 -4.22 17.76 4.85
N SER A 2 -4.58 16.53 5.20
CA SER A 2 -3.90 15.33 4.68
C SER A 2 -4.28 15.16 3.21
N ILE A 3 -3.30 14.86 2.37
CA ILE A 3 -3.56 14.54 0.96
C ILE A 3 -4.30 13.20 0.90
N PRO A 4 -5.37 13.09 0.10
CA PRO A 4 -6.09 11.83 -0.04
C PRO A 4 -5.15 10.72 -0.56
N GLY A 5 -5.38 9.50 -0.14
CA GLY A 5 -4.54 8.39 -0.57
C GLY A 5 -5.20 7.05 -0.35
N LEU A 6 -4.58 6.00 -0.87
CA LEU A 6 -4.99 4.62 -0.70
C LEU A 6 -3.78 3.69 -0.58
N MET A 7 -3.99 2.52 0.03
CA MET A 7 -2.98 1.47 0.14
C MET A 7 -3.37 0.28 -0.72
N ILE A 8 -2.55 -0.04 -1.71
CA ILE A 8 -2.66 -1.30 -2.47
C ILE A 8 -1.91 -2.37 -1.70
N SER A 9 -2.62 -3.37 -1.21
CA SER A 9 -2.02 -4.49 -0.48
C SER A 9 -2.58 -5.83 -0.94
N ALA A 10 -2.20 -6.92 -0.30
CA ALA A 10 -2.58 -8.26 -0.71
C ALA A 10 -2.59 -9.22 0.49
N PRO A 11 -3.19 -10.42 0.38
CA PRO A 11 -3.08 -11.46 1.39
C PRO A 11 -1.67 -12.03 1.54
N ALA A 12 -0.88 -12.03 0.45
CA ALA A 12 0.47 -12.61 0.42
C ALA A 12 1.30 -12.00 -0.70
N SER A 13 2.59 -12.34 -0.74
CA SER A 13 3.46 -12.05 -1.90
C SER A 13 3.02 -12.83 -3.13
N GLY A 14 3.39 -12.34 -4.32
CA GLY A 14 3.14 -13.03 -5.59
C GLY A 14 1.71 -12.90 -6.14
N THR A 15 0.81 -12.13 -5.52
CA THR A 15 -0.58 -11.94 -5.96
C THR A 15 -0.74 -10.98 -7.15
N GLY A 16 0.33 -10.33 -7.59
CA GLY A 16 0.30 -9.32 -8.65
C GLY A 16 0.11 -7.88 -8.15
N LYS A 17 0.26 -7.64 -6.86
CA LYS A 17 0.13 -6.33 -6.21
C LYS A 17 0.94 -5.24 -6.92
N THR A 18 2.23 -5.46 -7.18
CA THR A 18 3.11 -4.50 -7.86
C THR A 18 2.62 -4.20 -9.28
N THR A 19 2.18 -5.20 -10.04
CA THR A 19 1.62 -4.97 -11.39
C THR A 19 0.39 -4.08 -11.34
N VAL A 20 -0.54 -4.32 -10.40
CA VAL A 20 -1.72 -3.48 -10.20
C VAL A 20 -1.32 -2.07 -9.79
N MET A 21 -0.36 -1.94 -8.86
CA MET A 21 0.17 -0.66 -8.42
C MET A 21 0.73 0.16 -9.58
N LEU A 22 1.59 -0.43 -10.41
CA LEU A 22 2.22 0.26 -11.55
C LEU A 22 1.18 0.69 -12.59
N GLY A 23 0.21 -0.19 -12.90
CA GLY A 23 -0.89 0.14 -13.79
C GLY A 23 -1.74 1.31 -13.29
N LEU A 24 -2.05 1.32 -11.99
CA LEU A 24 -2.81 2.39 -11.37
C LEU A 24 -2.04 3.72 -11.37
N LEU A 25 -0.76 3.70 -10.99
CA LEU A 25 0.10 4.90 -11.01
C LEU A 25 0.15 5.49 -12.42
N ARG A 26 0.33 4.64 -13.43
CA ARG A 26 0.38 5.07 -14.83
C ARG A 26 -0.94 5.66 -15.29
N ALA A 27 -2.06 4.99 -15.03
CA ALA A 27 -3.38 5.44 -15.43
C ALA A 27 -3.74 6.81 -14.80
N LEU A 28 -3.55 6.96 -13.49
CA LEU A 28 -3.80 8.21 -12.79
C LEU A 28 -2.93 9.37 -13.33
N SER A 29 -1.66 9.07 -13.63
CA SER A 29 -0.74 10.06 -14.20
C SER A 29 -1.14 10.45 -15.63
N GLU A 30 -1.62 9.51 -16.45
CA GLU A 30 -2.14 9.78 -17.80
C GLU A 30 -3.44 10.60 -17.77
N ASP A 31 -4.25 10.43 -16.73
CA ASP A 31 -5.44 11.26 -16.47
C ASP A 31 -5.08 12.68 -15.97
N GLY A 32 -3.79 12.99 -15.84
CA GLY A 32 -3.28 14.32 -15.47
C GLY A 32 -3.16 14.57 -13.97
N LEU A 33 -3.31 13.54 -13.13
CA LEU A 33 -3.13 13.68 -11.69
C LEU A 33 -1.64 13.66 -11.31
N ASP A 34 -1.27 14.51 -10.35
CA ASP A 34 0.06 14.46 -9.71
C ASP A 34 0.03 13.41 -8.58
N VAL A 35 0.53 12.22 -8.88
CA VAL A 35 0.44 11.05 -7.98
C VAL A 35 1.72 10.89 -7.19
N GLN A 36 1.62 10.86 -5.85
CA GLN A 36 2.75 10.55 -4.98
C GLN A 36 2.76 9.08 -4.59
N PRO A 37 3.70 8.27 -5.11
CA PRO A 37 3.83 6.88 -4.72
C PRO A 37 4.63 6.73 -3.42
N PHE A 38 4.26 5.70 -2.64
CA PHE A 38 4.99 5.23 -1.47
C PHE A 38 5.11 3.71 -1.47
N LYS A 39 6.12 3.19 -0.79
CA LYS A 39 6.29 1.77 -0.52
C LYS A 39 6.28 1.53 0.98
N SER A 40 5.46 0.61 1.48
CA SER A 40 5.53 0.14 2.85
C SER A 40 6.73 -0.79 3.04
N GLY A 41 7.50 -0.59 4.09
CA GLY A 41 8.69 -1.39 4.40
C GLY A 41 9.95 -1.02 3.61
N PRO A 42 11.07 -1.73 3.88
CA PRO A 42 12.36 -1.47 3.27
C PRO A 42 12.45 -2.13 1.88
N ASP A 43 12.31 -1.36 0.83
CA ASP A 43 12.42 -1.83 -0.56
C ASP A 43 13.13 -0.78 -1.40
N TYR A 44 14.07 -1.19 -2.26
CA TYR A 44 14.78 -0.30 -3.16
C TYR A 44 14.48 -0.59 -4.65
N ILE A 45 13.75 -1.66 -4.94
CA ILE A 45 13.40 -2.08 -6.30
C ILE A 45 12.08 -1.44 -6.73
N ASP A 46 11.01 -1.69 -6.00
CA ASP A 46 9.66 -1.20 -6.33
C ASP A 46 9.59 0.32 -6.43
N PRO A 47 10.26 1.13 -5.55
CA PRO A 47 10.27 2.59 -5.69
C PRO A 47 10.82 3.09 -7.03
N ALA A 48 11.77 2.39 -7.64
CA ALA A 48 12.29 2.76 -8.96
C ALA A 48 11.25 2.52 -10.06
N PHE A 49 10.51 1.42 -9.99
CA PHE A 49 9.40 1.15 -10.92
C PHE A 49 8.23 2.11 -10.72
N HIS A 50 7.88 2.47 -9.48
CA HIS A 50 6.87 3.49 -9.20
C HIS A 50 7.21 4.81 -9.88
N ARG A 51 8.47 5.26 -9.75
CA ARG A 51 8.95 6.48 -10.40
C ARG A 51 8.84 6.38 -11.92
N ALA A 52 9.20 5.24 -12.51
CA ALA A 52 9.07 5.03 -13.94
C ALA A 52 7.61 5.09 -14.42
N ALA A 53 6.67 4.65 -13.60
CA ALA A 53 5.25 4.64 -13.94
C ALA A 53 4.60 6.04 -13.89
N CYS A 54 4.91 6.87 -12.89
CA CYS A 54 4.23 8.17 -12.68
C CYS A 54 5.15 9.39 -12.73
N GLY A 55 6.46 9.23 -12.91
CA GLY A 55 7.42 10.34 -13.00
C GLY A 55 7.87 10.91 -11.64
N ARG A 56 7.17 10.62 -10.55
CA ARG A 56 7.46 11.14 -9.21
C ARG A 56 8.23 10.13 -8.36
N ALA A 57 9.22 10.61 -7.58
CA ALA A 57 10.01 9.73 -6.72
C ALA A 57 9.12 9.02 -5.68
N SER A 58 9.34 7.73 -5.48
CA SER A 58 8.67 6.95 -4.43
C SER A 58 9.56 6.84 -3.20
N PHE A 59 8.95 6.84 -2.02
CA PHE A 59 9.64 6.78 -0.73
C PHE A 59 9.15 5.61 0.10
N ASN A 60 10.05 5.07 0.92
CA ASN A 60 9.71 3.98 1.85
C ASN A 60 9.10 4.55 3.13
N LEU A 61 8.06 3.88 3.64
CA LEU A 61 7.45 4.11 4.94
C LEU A 61 7.58 2.80 5.75
N ASP A 62 8.50 2.78 6.70
CA ASP A 62 8.82 1.59 7.50
C ASP A 62 8.62 1.88 8.99
N SER A 63 7.50 1.42 9.55
CA SER A 63 7.18 1.62 10.97
C SER A 63 8.09 0.83 11.91
N TRP A 64 8.78 -0.21 11.41
CA TRP A 64 9.74 -0.95 12.22
C TRP A 64 11.06 -0.21 12.38
N ALA A 65 11.61 0.32 11.29
CA ALA A 65 12.94 0.94 11.28
C ALA A 65 12.93 2.45 11.52
N MET A 66 11.81 3.15 11.28
CA MET A 66 11.75 4.61 11.28
C MET A 66 10.98 5.16 12.47
N GLY A 67 11.57 6.19 13.11
CA GLY A 67 10.89 6.94 14.17
C GLY A 67 9.80 7.88 13.63
N PRO A 68 8.91 8.40 14.51
CA PRO A 68 7.76 9.20 14.10
C PRO A 68 8.14 10.43 13.24
N ALA A 69 9.16 11.17 13.66
CA ALA A 69 9.60 12.39 12.99
C ALA A 69 10.10 12.11 11.55
N LEU A 70 10.80 10.99 11.33
CA LEU A 70 11.25 10.58 10.01
C LEU A 70 10.08 10.19 9.11
N LEU A 71 9.14 9.39 9.63
CA LEU A 71 7.93 9.02 8.89
C LEU A 71 7.11 10.26 8.48
N ASP A 72 6.97 11.23 9.37
CA ASP A 72 6.25 12.47 9.08
C ASP A 72 6.98 13.33 8.04
N SER A 73 8.30 13.39 8.10
CA SER A 73 9.14 14.07 7.09
C SER A 73 9.02 13.42 5.72
N ILE A 74 8.99 12.09 5.66
CA ILE A 74 8.80 11.35 4.41
C ILE A 74 7.37 11.54 3.88
N ALA A 75 6.36 11.46 4.75
CA ALA A 75 4.97 11.71 4.35
C ALA A 75 4.79 13.13 3.77
N ALA A 76 5.54 14.12 4.26
CA ALA A 76 5.51 15.49 3.76
C ALA A 76 6.02 15.64 2.31
N GLN A 77 6.70 14.63 1.75
CA GLN A 77 7.07 14.60 0.33
C GLN A 77 5.86 14.53 -0.61
N SER A 78 4.69 14.20 -0.06
CA SER A 78 3.42 14.25 -0.80
C SER A 78 2.92 15.67 -1.12
N LYS A 79 3.58 16.70 -0.58
CA LYS A 79 3.17 18.09 -0.82
C LYS A 79 3.08 18.40 -2.32
N GLY A 80 1.92 18.94 -2.71
CA GLY A 80 1.62 19.28 -4.09
C GLY A 80 1.07 18.13 -4.93
N ALA A 81 0.94 16.92 -4.39
CA ALA A 81 0.27 15.83 -5.07
C ALA A 81 -1.27 15.93 -4.93
N ASP A 82 -1.97 15.42 -5.92
CA ASP A 82 -3.44 15.29 -5.89
C ASP A 82 -3.87 14.07 -5.08
N ILE A 83 -3.08 12.99 -5.17
CA ILE A 83 -3.35 11.71 -4.49
C ILE A 83 -2.07 10.98 -4.12
N CYS A 84 -2.09 10.28 -2.99
CA CYS A 84 -1.05 9.34 -2.59
C CYS A 84 -1.47 7.91 -2.88
N VAL A 85 -0.54 7.10 -3.38
CA VAL A 85 -0.76 5.65 -3.54
C VAL A 85 0.39 4.90 -2.88
N GLY A 86 0.06 4.13 -1.84
CA GLY A 86 1.00 3.27 -1.14
C GLY A 86 0.95 1.84 -1.67
N GLU A 87 2.09 1.20 -1.86
CA GLU A 87 2.18 -0.24 -2.08
C GLU A 87 2.62 -0.95 -0.82
N GLY A 88 1.85 -1.96 -0.39
CA GLY A 88 2.18 -2.81 0.74
C GLY A 88 3.32 -3.78 0.43
N SER A 89 3.99 -4.24 1.48
CA SER A 89 4.97 -5.34 1.44
C SER A 89 4.34 -6.62 1.95
N MET A 90 4.71 -7.76 1.40
CA MET A 90 4.20 -9.08 1.83
C MET A 90 2.66 -9.12 1.91
N GLY A 91 2.10 -9.81 2.90
CA GLY A 91 0.69 -9.70 3.24
C GLY A 91 0.38 -8.43 4.04
N LEU A 92 -0.87 -7.97 3.97
CA LEU A 92 -1.33 -6.73 4.60
C LEU A 92 -0.96 -6.62 6.09
N TYR A 93 -1.05 -7.72 6.81
CA TYR A 93 -0.83 -7.79 8.27
C TYR A 93 0.54 -8.37 8.64
N ASP A 94 1.35 -8.78 7.64
CA ASP A 94 2.66 -9.35 7.90
C ASP A 94 3.63 -8.25 8.36
N GLY A 95 4.38 -8.58 9.41
CA GLY A 95 5.38 -7.70 9.99
C GLY A 95 6.41 -8.47 10.79
N VAL A 96 7.33 -7.74 11.42
CA VAL A 96 8.37 -8.32 12.28
C VAL A 96 7.77 -8.77 13.61
N ALA A 97 8.23 -9.89 14.15
CA ALA A 97 7.67 -10.49 15.38
C ALA A 97 7.81 -9.57 16.62
N PHE A 98 8.79 -8.69 16.64
CA PHE A 98 9.01 -7.74 17.74
C PHE A 98 8.90 -6.30 17.25
N LYS A 99 8.42 -5.42 18.13
CA LYS A 99 8.18 -4.02 17.84
C LYS A 99 9.49 -3.28 17.59
N GLY A 100 9.53 -2.51 16.51
CA GLY A 100 10.61 -1.58 16.18
C GLY A 100 10.35 -0.17 16.69
N ALA A 101 10.81 0.83 15.94
CA ALA A 101 10.78 2.25 16.35
C ALA A 101 9.35 2.79 16.57
N THR A 102 8.40 2.43 15.70
CA THR A 102 6.99 2.89 15.81
C THR A 102 5.97 1.75 15.68
N GLY A 103 6.36 0.59 15.16
CA GLY A 103 5.46 -0.54 14.93
C GLY A 103 6.19 -1.81 14.56
N HIS A 104 5.48 -2.73 13.93
CA HIS A 104 5.97 -4.03 13.48
C HIS A 104 6.34 -4.05 11.97
N GLY A 105 6.17 -2.93 11.26
CA GLY A 105 6.51 -2.81 9.84
C GLY A 105 5.43 -3.35 8.89
N SER A 106 4.22 -3.65 9.38
CA SER A 106 3.14 -4.12 8.52
C SER A 106 2.56 -3.01 7.64
N SER A 107 2.04 -3.41 6.47
CA SER A 107 1.35 -2.48 5.56
C SER A 107 0.08 -1.90 6.19
N ALA A 108 -0.58 -2.67 7.06
CA ALA A 108 -1.74 -2.22 7.82
C ALA A 108 -1.40 -1.06 8.77
N GLU A 109 -0.25 -1.13 9.45
CA GLU A 109 0.22 -0.03 10.31
C GLU A 109 0.49 1.25 9.51
N THR A 110 1.13 1.11 8.34
CA THR A 110 1.37 2.23 7.42
C THR A 110 0.05 2.84 6.95
N ALA A 111 -0.89 2.03 6.48
CA ALA A 111 -2.20 2.49 6.02
C ALA A 111 -2.97 3.22 7.12
N ARG A 112 -2.99 2.65 8.34
CA ARG A 112 -3.65 3.25 9.50
C ARG A 112 -3.02 4.59 9.91
N ARG A 113 -1.66 4.67 9.96
CA ARG A 113 -0.95 5.90 10.26
C ARG A 113 -1.28 7.01 9.27
N MET A 114 -1.34 6.68 7.98
CA MET A 114 -1.61 7.63 6.91
C MET A 114 -3.10 7.94 6.74
N GLY A 115 -3.99 7.18 7.39
CA GLY A 115 -5.43 7.28 7.19
C GLY A 115 -5.89 6.82 5.81
N TRP A 116 -5.11 5.97 5.15
CA TRP A 116 -5.41 5.49 3.80
C TRP A 116 -6.26 4.22 3.83
N PRO A 117 -7.40 4.21 3.12
CA PRO A 117 -8.17 2.98 2.96
C PRO A 117 -7.38 1.94 2.15
N VAL A 118 -7.59 0.67 2.49
CA VAL A 118 -6.93 -0.46 1.84
C VAL A 118 -7.76 -0.98 0.67
N VAL A 119 -7.12 -1.16 -0.47
CA VAL A 119 -7.60 -1.97 -1.59
C VAL A 119 -6.79 -3.26 -1.63
N LEU A 120 -7.46 -4.41 -1.47
CA LEU A 120 -6.81 -5.71 -1.37
C LEU A 120 -6.79 -6.41 -2.73
N VAL A 121 -5.61 -6.70 -3.24
CA VAL A 121 -5.42 -7.49 -4.48
C VAL A 121 -5.41 -8.97 -4.11
N VAL A 122 -6.44 -9.70 -4.53
CA VAL A 122 -6.59 -11.14 -4.27
C VAL A 122 -6.35 -11.92 -5.56
N ASP A 123 -5.40 -12.84 -5.52
CA ASP A 123 -5.19 -13.81 -6.60
C ASP A 123 -6.29 -14.88 -6.52
N VAL A 124 -7.11 -14.95 -7.55
CA VAL A 124 -8.24 -15.90 -7.62
C VAL A 124 -8.04 -17.01 -8.64
N SER A 125 -6.82 -17.23 -9.14
CA SER A 125 -6.50 -18.23 -10.17
C SER A 125 -6.88 -19.67 -9.81
N GLY A 126 -7.09 -19.97 -8.53
CA GLY A 126 -7.55 -21.28 -8.04
C GLY A 126 -8.80 -21.19 -7.17
N GLN A 127 -9.55 -20.10 -7.25
CA GLN A 127 -10.68 -19.82 -6.36
C GLN A 127 -11.90 -19.34 -7.15
N ALA A 128 -13.09 -19.62 -6.62
CA ALA A 128 -14.35 -19.01 -7.03
C ALA A 128 -14.95 -18.28 -5.81
N GLN A 129 -16.05 -18.76 -5.23
CA GLN A 129 -16.69 -18.13 -4.07
C GLN A 129 -15.80 -18.09 -2.81
N SER A 130 -14.78 -18.95 -2.70
CA SER A 130 -13.81 -18.95 -1.59
C SER A 130 -13.01 -17.66 -1.48
N ALA A 131 -12.85 -16.92 -2.58
CA ALA A 131 -12.23 -15.59 -2.57
C ALA A 131 -12.95 -14.61 -1.65
N ALA A 132 -14.28 -14.75 -1.53
CA ALA A 132 -15.08 -13.93 -0.63
C ALA A 132 -14.73 -14.15 0.86
N ALA A 133 -14.41 -15.39 1.26
CA ALA A 133 -13.98 -15.70 2.61
C ALA A 133 -12.62 -15.06 2.94
N THR A 134 -11.66 -15.09 1.98
CA THR A 134 -10.38 -14.40 2.10
C THR A 134 -10.60 -12.90 2.25
N ALA A 135 -11.36 -12.28 1.36
CA ALA A 135 -11.65 -10.84 1.38
C ALA A 135 -12.31 -10.41 2.69
N LEU A 136 -13.31 -11.17 3.15
CA LEU A 136 -14.04 -10.90 4.40
C LEU A 136 -13.13 -11.01 5.63
N GLY A 137 -12.26 -12.03 5.66
CA GLY A 137 -11.28 -12.22 6.73
C GLY A 137 -10.36 -11.02 6.85
N PHE A 138 -9.77 -10.58 5.74
CA PHE A 138 -8.90 -9.41 5.71
C PHE A 138 -9.63 -8.12 6.08
N ALA A 139 -10.84 -7.90 5.59
CA ALA A 139 -11.62 -6.69 5.90
C ALA A 139 -12.04 -6.60 7.37
N ARG A 140 -12.14 -7.72 8.08
CA ARG A 140 -12.63 -7.78 9.48
C ARG A 140 -11.53 -8.02 10.52
N TYR A 141 -10.36 -8.45 10.11
CA TYR A 141 -9.27 -8.80 11.04
C TYR A 141 -8.83 -7.61 11.89
N MET A 142 -8.84 -6.40 11.33
CA MET A 142 -8.52 -5.15 12.03
C MET A 142 -9.67 -4.14 11.77
N PRO A 143 -10.69 -4.09 12.67
CA PRO A 143 -11.90 -3.30 12.41
C PRO A 143 -11.70 -1.79 12.29
N ASP A 144 -10.61 -1.26 12.84
CA ASP A 144 -10.25 0.16 12.78
C ASP A 144 -9.41 0.53 11.54
N LEU A 145 -9.06 -0.45 10.69
CA LEU A 145 -8.37 -0.21 9.44
C LEU A 145 -9.40 0.09 8.34
N PRO A 146 -9.38 1.28 7.72
CA PRO A 146 -10.28 1.58 6.62
C PRO A 146 -10.06 0.60 5.45
N PHE A 147 -11.12 -0.05 4.99
CA PHE A 147 -11.09 -1.02 3.90
C PHE A 147 -11.99 -0.54 2.77
N ALA A 148 -11.41 -0.24 1.59
CA ALA A 148 -12.13 0.35 0.46
C ALA A 148 -12.71 -0.70 -0.49
N GLY A 149 -12.03 -1.85 -0.65
CA GLY A 149 -12.50 -2.87 -1.57
C GLY A 149 -11.46 -3.92 -1.94
N VAL A 150 -11.79 -4.72 -2.94
CA VAL A 150 -10.99 -5.84 -3.42
C VAL A 150 -10.82 -5.75 -4.92
N ILE A 151 -9.63 -6.03 -5.41
CA ILE A 151 -9.35 -6.29 -6.83
C ILE A 151 -9.13 -7.80 -6.98
N LEU A 152 -9.97 -8.45 -7.76
CA LEU A 152 -9.77 -9.85 -8.14
C LEU A 152 -8.79 -9.90 -9.30
N ASN A 153 -7.65 -10.54 -9.09
CA ASN A 153 -6.58 -10.66 -10.08
C ASN A 153 -6.43 -12.09 -10.57
N ARG A 154 -6.01 -12.27 -11.80
CA ARG A 154 -5.87 -13.58 -12.44
C ARG A 154 -7.20 -14.35 -12.51
N VAL A 155 -8.24 -13.64 -12.89
CA VAL A 155 -9.59 -14.18 -13.14
C VAL A 155 -9.59 -15.10 -14.36
#